data_6dd33fbcf56c61cacc0b2341a1b445f4
#
_entry.id   6dd33fbcf56c61cacc0b2341a1b445f4
#
_cell.length_a   1.000
_cell.length_b   1.000
_cell.length_c   1.000
_cell.angle_alpha   90.00
_cell.angle_beta   90.00
_cell.angle_gamma   90.00
#
_symmetry.space_group_name_H-M   'P 1'
#
loop_
_entity.id
_entity.type
_entity.pdbx_description
1 polymer ?
#
loop_
_entity_poly.entity_id
_entity_poly.type
_entity_poly.pdbx_seq_one_letter_code
_entity_poly.pdbx_strand_id
1 'polypeptide(L)'
;MNTFETMALEEKVVDAIRTCYDPEIPVNIYELGLIYEVKVEPTGVVNIKMTLTAPSCPAAQSLPIEVESKVGSIEGVSDTHVEVVWDPPWEPSMMSEAAKLQLNML
;
A
#
# COMPACT_ATOMS: atom_id res chain seq x y z
N MET A 1 17.01 -0.83 14.91
CA MET A 1 16.94 -2.09 14.15
C MET A 1 18.14 -2.24 13.23
N ASN A 2 18.58 -3.47 13.02
CA ASN A 2 19.59 -3.72 12.01
C ASN A 2 18.90 -3.93 10.65
N THR A 3 19.70 -4.13 9.59
CA THR A 3 19.18 -4.26 8.23
C THR A 3 18.21 -5.44 8.08
N PHE A 4 18.51 -6.57 8.71
CA PHE A 4 17.64 -7.74 8.65
C PHE A 4 16.29 -7.47 9.31
N GLU A 5 16.29 -6.81 10.46
CA GLU A 5 15.06 -6.47 11.16
C GLU A 5 14.22 -5.49 10.35
N THR A 6 14.87 -4.50 9.72
CA THR A 6 14.20 -3.52 8.88
C THR A 6 13.56 -4.20 7.66
N MET A 7 14.29 -5.11 7.01
CA MET A 7 13.76 -5.86 5.86
C MET A 7 12.62 -6.78 6.25
N ALA A 8 12.73 -7.45 7.39
CA ALA A 8 11.66 -8.31 7.89
C ALA A 8 10.40 -7.51 8.20
N LEU A 9 10.57 -6.31 8.77
CA LEU A 9 9.44 -5.44 9.05
C LEU A 9 8.80 -4.93 7.76
N GLU A 10 9.60 -4.61 6.76
CA GLU A 10 9.09 -4.19 5.45
C GLU A 10 8.21 -5.27 4.82
N GLU A 11 8.60 -6.55 4.92
CA GLU A 11 7.78 -7.65 4.42
C GLU A 11 6.44 -7.73 5.14
N LYS A 12 6.44 -7.54 6.45
CA LYS A 12 5.21 -7.54 7.25
C LYS A 12 4.30 -6.38 6.86
N VAL A 13 4.89 -5.22 6.58
CA VAL A 13 4.15 -4.04 6.12
C VAL A 13 3.48 -4.33 4.78
N VAL A 14 4.21 -4.90 3.83
CA VAL A 14 3.67 -5.26 2.51
C VAL A 14 2.55 -6.29 2.65
N ASP A 15 2.74 -7.30 3.51
CA ASP A 15 1.71 -8.30 3.76
C ASP A 15 0.43 -7.68 4.32
N ALA A 16 0.56 -6.71 5.22
CA ALA A 16 -0.59 -6.00 5.76
C ALA A 16 -1.30 -5.19 4.68
N ILE A 17 -0.54 -4.51 3.82
CA ILE A 17 -1.09 -3.74 2.71
C ILE A 17 -1.86 -4.64 1.74
N ARG A 18 -1.40 -5.86 1.52
CA ARG A 18 -2.07 -6.84 0.66
C ARG A 18 -3.43 -7.29 1.20
N THR A 19 -3.77 -6.96 2.44
CA THR A 19 -5.09 -7.23 3.00
C THR A 19 -6.07 -6.09 2.77
N CYS A 20 -5.62 -4.99 2.16
CA CYS A 20 -6.46 -3.84 1.84
C CYS A 20 -6.92 -3.95 0.38
N TYR A 21 -8.21 -3.71 0.15
CA TYR A 21 -8.80 -3.83 -1.18
C TYR A 21 -9.49 -2.55 -1.58
N ASP A 22 -9.39 -2.20 -2.86
CA ASP A 22 -10.21 -1.15 -3.44
C ASP A 22 -11.66 -1.68 -3.47
N PRO A 23 -12.65 -0.89 -3.05
CA PRO A 23 -14.03 -1.38 -2.99
C PRO A 23 -14.64 -1.70 -4.35
N GLU A 24 -14.10 -1.18 -5.41
CA GLU A 24 -14.65 -1.37 -6.76
C GLU A 24 -13.92 -2.42 -7.58
N ILE A 25 -12.70 -2.76 -7.20
CA ILE A 25 -11.85 -3.70 -7.94
C ILE A 25 -11.46 -4.84 -7.00
N PRO A 26 -11.79 -6.11 -7.31
CA PRO A 26 -11.55 -7.23 -6.40
C PRO A 26 -10.09 -7.71 -6.39
N VAL A 27 -9.16 -6.78 -6.26
CA VAL A 27 -7.72 -7.05 -6.18
C VAL A 27 -7.18 -6.18 -5.07
N ASN A 28 -6.22 -6.69 -4.30
CA ASN A 28 -5.63 -5.88 -3.24
C ASN A 28 -4.84 -4.70 -3.81
N ILE A 29 -4.71 -3.65 -3.01
CA ILE A 29 -4.14 -2.37 -3.49
C ILE A 29 -2.66 -2.47 -3.83
N TYR A 30 -1.93 -3.43 -3.24
CA TYR A 30 -0.52 -3.62 -3.57
C TYR A 30 -0.37 -4.12 -5.00
N GLU A 31 -1.14 -5.15 -5.36
CA GLU A 31 -1.12 -5.71 -6.71
C GLU A 31 -1.76 -4.77 -7.74
N LEU A 32 -2.66 -3.89 -7.32
CA LEU A 32 -3.20 -2.85 -8.19
C LEU A 32 -2.17 -1.80 -8.57
N GLY A 33 -1.05 -1.72 -7.84
CA GLY A 33 -0.03 -0.71 -8.11
C GLY A 33 -0.33 0.63 -7.48
N LEU A 34 -1.16 0.68 -6.44
CA LEU A 34 -1.49 1.92 -5.74
C LEU A 34 -0.41 2.34 -4.75
N ILE A 35 0.50 1.45 -4.40
CA ILE A 35 1.57 1.75 -3.45
C ILE A 35 2.83 2.12 -4.22
N TYR A 36 3.24 3.38 -4.11
CA TYR A 36 4.39 3.89 -4.85
C TYR A 36 5.69 3.78 -4.06
N GLU A 37 5.63 3.83 -2.74
CA GLU A 37 6.82 3.71 -1.92
C GLU A 37 6.47 3.17 -0.53
N VAL A 38 7.30 2.28 -0.04
CA VAL A 38 7.26 1.82 1.36
C VAL A 38 8.66 1.98 1.90
N LYS A 39 8.82 2.83 2.91
CA LYS A 39 10.11 3.07 3.54
C LYS A 39 10.00 2.79 5.03
N VAL A 40 10.79 1.84 5.52
CA VAL A 40 10.87 1.49 6.94
C VAL A 40 12.17 2.03 7.49
N GLU A 41 12.09 2.90 8.50
CA GLU A 41 13.25 3.46 9.14
C GLU A 41 13.72 2.56 10.29
N PRO A 42 15.02 2.61 10.65
CA PRO A 42 15.54 1.78 11.74
C PRO A 42 14.86 2.04 13.09
N THR A 43 14.20 3.18 13.25
CA THR A 43 13.43 3.54 14.44
C THR A 43 12.07 2.85 14.52
N GLY A 44 11.64 2.18 13.44
CA GLY A 44 10.32 1.57 13.34
C GLY A 44 9.27 2.47 12.71
N VAL A 45 9.67 3.67 12.29
CA VAL A 45 8.76 4.56 11.57
C VAL A 45 8.59 4.05 10.15
N VAL A 46 7.34 3.98 9.68
CA VAL A 46 7.00 3.53 8.34
C VAL A 46 6.40 4.69 7.55
N ASN A 47 6.97 4.99 6.40
CA ASN A 47 6.49 6.02 5.50
C ASN A 47 6.00 5.36 4.22
N ILE A 48 4.75 5.62 3.86
CA ILE A 48 4.11 5.03 2.68
C ILE A 48 3.62 6.14 1.78
N LYS A 49 3.95 6.04 0.49
CA LYS A 49 3.35 6.90 -0.54
C LYS A 49 2.43 6.03 -1.37
N MET A 50 1.20 6.46 -1.52
CA MET A 50 0.21 5.73 -2.28
C MET A 50 -0.63 6.68 -3.13
N THR A 51 -1.32 6.12 -4.11
CA THR A 51 -2.29 6.86 -4.89
C THR A 51 -3.63 6.12 -4.89
N LEU A 52 -4.58 6.67 -5.60
CA LEU A 52 -5.92 6.10 -5.73
C LEU A 52 -6.30 6.10 -7.20
N THR A 53 -7.28 5.28 -7.57
CA THR A 53 -7.67 5.14 -8.97
C THR A 53 -8.37 6.39 -9.51
N ALA A 54 -8.99 7.18 -8.63
CA ALA A 54 -9.61 8.43 -9.01
C ALA A 54 -9.76 9.34 -7.78
N PRO A 55 -9.62 10.69 -7.94
CA PRO A 55 -9.76 11.61 -6.82
C PRO A 55 -11.16 11.63 -6.20
N SER A 56 -12.17 11.32 -6.98
CA SER A 56 -13.56 11.32 -6.54
C SER A 56 -14.03 9.98 -5.96
N CYS A 57 -13.14 8.99 -5.90
CA CYS A 57 -13.49 7.68 -5.37
C CYS A 57 -13.78 7.78 -3.87
N PRO A 58 -14.90 7.17 -3.38
CA PRO A 58 -15.18 7.14 -1.94
C PRO A 58 -14.04 6.56 -1.11
N ALA A 59 -13.25 5.66 -1.68
CA ALA A 59 -12.08 5.09 -1.04
C ALA A 59 -10.98 6.11 -0.77
N ALA A 60 -11.04 7.29 -1.42
CA ALA A 60 -10.01 8.33 -1.25
C ALA A 60 -9.86 8.76 0.20
N GLN A 61 -10.91 8.67 1.00
CA GLN A 61 -10.87 9.07 2.40
C GLN A 61 -10.62 7.87 3.33
N SER A 62 -11.15 6.71 2.99
CA SER A 62 -11.11 5.55 3.90
C SER A 62 -9.90 4.65 3.69
N LEU A 63 -9.41 4.51 2.47
CA LEU A 63 -8.34 3.57 2.17
C LEU A 63 -7.00 3.94 2.81
N PRO A 64 -6.55 5.21 2.76
CA PRO A 64 -5.33 5.60 3.46
C PRO A 64 -5.42 5.39 4.97
N ILE A 65 -6.60 5.61 5.56
CA ILE A 65 -6.82 5.39 7.00
C ILE A 65 -6.73 3.89 7.31
N GLU A 66 -7.28 3.05 6.46
CA GLU A 66 -7.21 1.59 6.62
C GLU A 66 -5.75 1.11 6.55
N VAL A 67 -4.99 1.60 5.59
CA VAL A 67 -3.57 1.26 5.45
C VAL A 67 -2.81 1.68 6.70
N GLU A 68 -3.01 2.91 7.16
CA GLU A 68 -2.35 3.42 8.35
C GLU A 68 -2.67 2.58 9.58
N SER A 69 -3.94 2.22 9.75
CA SER A 69 -4.38 1.42 10.87
C SER A 69 -3.78 0.02 10.86
N LYS A 70 -3.81 -0.65 9.72
CA LYS A 70 -3.28 -2.01 9.61
C LYS A 70 -1.76 -2.07 9.75
N VAL A 71 -1.06 -1.13 9.16
CA VAL A 71 0.40 -1.06 9.27
C VAL A 71 0.80 -0.67 10.69
N GLY A 72 0.08 0.28 11.27
CA GLY A 72 0.36 0.72 12.64
C GLY A 72 0.13 -0.35 13.70
N SER A 73 -0.63 -1.39 13.40
CA SER A 73 -0.89 -2.50 14.31
C SER A 73 0.23 -3.54 14.33
N ILE A 74 1.19 -3.45 13.43
CA ILE A 74 2.27 -4.42 13.34
C ILE A 74 3.26 -4.21 14.48
N GLU A 75 3.62 -5.30 15.16
CA GLU A 75 4.64 -5.23 16.20
C GLU A 75 5.98 -4.78 15.58
N GLY A 76 6.60 -3.79 16.19
CA GLY A 76 7.84 -3.21 15.70
C GLY A 76 7.64 -1.89 14.98
N VAL A 77 6.41 -1.56 14.58
CA VAL A 77 6.09 -0.26 13.98
C VAL A 77 5.84 0.74 15.10
N SER A 78 6.65 1.82 15.13
CA SER A 78 6.51 2.87 16.14
C SER A 78 5.57 3.98 15.71
N ASP A 79 5.51 4.26 14.39
CA ASP A 79 4.62 5.27 13.84
C ASP A 79 4.45 4.99 12.34
N THR A 80 3.34 5.45 11.78
CA THR A 80 3.03 5.23 10.37
C THR A 80 2.53 6.53 9.74
N HIS A 81 3.12 6.88 8.62
CA HIS A 81 2.74 8.05 7.85
C HIS A 81 2.34 7.61 6.45
N VAL A 82 1.11 7.89 6.06
CA VAL A 82 0.60 7.57 4.72
C VAL A 82 0.33 8.89 4.00
N GLU A 83 1.00 9.06 2.87
CA GLU A 83 0.82 10.23 2.03
C GLU A 83 0.15 9.80 0.72
N VAL A 84 -0.95 10.47 0.36
CA VAL A 84 -1.61 10.24 -0.93
C VAL A 84 -1.00 11.20 -1.94
N VAL A 85 -0.48 10.66 -3.04
CA VAL A 85 0.12 11.45 -4.11
C VAL A 85 -0.64 11.21 -5.41
N TRP A 86 -0.69 12.21 -6.27
CA TRP A 86 -1.44 12.14 -7.52
C TRP A 86 -0.53 12.18 -8.76
N ASP A 87 0.77 12.18 -8.54
CA ASP A 87 1.77 12.21 -9.62
C ASP A 87 2.83 11.15 -9.34
N PRO A 88 3.06 10.21 -10.25
CA PRO A 88 2.31 10.03 -11.50
C PRO A 88 0.88 9.52 -11.24
N PRO A 89 -0.08 9.84 -12.14
CA PRO A 89 -1.44 9.32 -12.00
C PRO A 89 -1.46 7.80 -12.20
N TRP A 90 -2.34 7.13 -11.47
CA TRP A 90 -2.47 5.68 -11.60
C TRP A 90 -3.04 5.30 -12.97
N GLU A 91 -2.49 4.25 -13.54
CA GLU A 91 -2.95 3.68 -14.81
C GLU A 91 -3.05 2.16 -14.68
N PRO A 92 -3.97 1.50 -15.42
CA PRO A 92 -4.09 0.04 -15.35
C PRO A 92 -2.80 -0.72 -15.67
N SER A 93 -1.90 -0.14 -16.45
CA SER A 93 -0.60 -0.75 -16.76
C SER A 93 0.29 -0.91 -15.53
N MET A 94 -0.02 -0.21 -14.44
CA MET A 94 0.73 -0.29 -13.19
C MET A 94 0.39 -1.53 -12.36
N MET A 95 -0.70 -2.22 -12.71
CA MET A 95 -1.07 -3.47 -12.04
C MET A 95 -0.01 -4.54 -12.26
N SER A 96 0.15 -5.43 -11.26
CA SER A 96 1.00 -6.59 -11.40
C SER A 96 0.40 -7.54 -12.45
N GLU A 97 1.22 -8.45 -12.97
CA GLU A 97 0.73 -9.47 -13.92
C GLU A 97 -0.35 -10.33 -13.28
N ALA A 98 -0.19 -10.66 -11.99
CA ALA A 98 -1.17 -11.45 -11.26
C ALA A 98 -2.53 -10.74 -11.22
N ALA A 99 -2.52 -9.41 -10.96
CA ALA A 99 -3.75 -8.63 -10.94
C ALA A 99 -4.39 -8.58 -12.32
N LYS A 100 -3.60 -8.38 -13.37
CA LYS A 100 -4.12 -8.35 -14.73
C LYS A 100 -4.75 -9.67 -15.13
N LEU A 101 -4.13 -10.78 -14.76
CA LEU A 101 -4.68 -12.12 -15.01
C LEU A 101 -5.99 -12.31 -14.27
N GLN A 102 -6.05 -11.92 -13.01
CA GLN A 102 -7.25 -12.03 -12.19
C GLN A 102 -8.41 -11.26 -12.78
N LEU A 103 -8.14 -10.13 -13.43
CA LEU A 103 -9.15 -9.28 -14.05
C LEU A 103 -9.33 -9.56 -15.55
N ASN A 104 -8.69 -10.59 -16.08
CA ASN A 104 -8.74 -10.97 -17.49
C ASN A 104 -8.28 -9.83 -18.43
N MET A 105 -7.23 -9.11 -18.04
CA MET A 105 -6.70 -7.99 -18.81
C MET A 105 -5.48 -8.35 -19.65
N LEU A 106 -5.06 -9.59 -19.62
CA LEU A 106 -3.94 -10.08 -20.43
C LEU A 106 -4.46 -10.82 -21.67
#